data_17a046450b341e839d8e76a28cff789b
#
_entry.id   17a046450b341e839d8e76a28cff789b
#
_cell.length_a   1.000
_cell.length_b   1.000
_cell.length_c   1.000
_cell.angle_alpha   90.00
_cell.angle_beta   90.00
_cell.angle_gamma   90.00
#
_symmetry.space_group_name_H-M   'P 1'
#
loop_
_entity.id
_entity.type
_entity.pdbx_description
1 polymer ?
#
loop_
_entity_poly.entity_id
_entity_poly.type
_entity_poly.pdbx_seq_one_letter_code
_entity_poly.pdbx_strand_id
1 'polypeptide(L)'
;MPDELRLFLKERFGVQGPLSPGRFEAELAKRLGSPARRAPLLKAWRAYLAQGGREAVRSFYREVLKVPKGEALVYGMHLPHLEFYAKELPPRVEGRVLEVGAFTGALVGFLQRKRPDLEWHALDGVEEAVEVGRKRVPEVVWHLGWAEEVELPPFDTLLLLSVFPEGLVDQGLESRLAPEAFWKRFAFFERLPLFARLLRPGGLLVYGHGPFLGKSPEGVEEGLRRLGFDRVERVGEGEYFLVLARKPEALAAVRLEEREAPSPEEAEEVAVALEEARALLEAGRYAEALALLPEEAEGEAAYLRGRALFALSRHAEAEEALRRALSEEAEDLRALALVELGEYERARGRLEALAVRGGRYRLALGRVYLAQGRYADALRQFVESGLPEADLYTRETLERITERMRRFAREGEWAEVSRRAEFVEDLSPGLLTREMLRLGLRAALIQGLFARAERYARRLADLDEAEGFLGLALAALRVKSPLELRGGEDLKAVEPYLTEALSRAEIPEALLLLGVLREREGRFREALHLLERAAFRGEGEVAGMAYHHLAQVKRALRRPLKEVLGDHKRAHALRAYPAPYLFRLAQEALEGGEEVLARELLSRARDAGLEAVAEEDLTGLIHLLER
;
A
#
# COMPACT_ATOMS: atom_id res chain seq x y z
N MET A 1 4.59 -21.47 -11.60
CA MET A 1 5.68 -20.71 -12.30
C MET A 1 6.16 -19.49 -11.47
N PRO A 2 5.36 -18.45 -11.13
CA PRO A 2 5.85 -17.37 -10.27
C PRO A 2 6.41 -17.85 -8.93
N ASP A 3 5.76 -18.79 -8.28
CA ASP A 3 6.18 -19.34 -7.00
C ASP A 3 7.52 -20.11 -7.08
N GLU A 4 7.77 -20.81 -8.17
CA GLU A 4 9.04 -21.52 -8.38
C GLU A 4 10.20 -20.55 -8.60
N LEU A 5 9.98 -19.46 -9.36
CA LEU A 5 10.98 -18.42 -9.52
C LEU A 5 11.26 -17.73 -8.17
N ARG A 6 10.21 -17.36 -7.42
CA ARG A 6 10.36 -16.74 -6.09
C ARG A 6 11.12 -17.64 -5.13
N LEU A 7 10.83 -18.93 -5.14
CA LEU A 7 11.56 -19.91 -4.32
C LEU A 7 13.04 -19.97 -4.72
N PHE A 8 13.34 -20.08 -6.01
CA PHE A 8 14.69 -20.07 -6.54
C PHE A 8 15.46 -18.80 -6.15
N LEU A 9 14.84 -17.62 -6.33
CA LEU A 9 15.44 -16.34 -5.98
C LEU A 9 15.65 -16.18 -4.47
N LYS A 10 14.74 -16.69 -3.66
CA LYS A 10 14.87 -16.70 -2.19
C LYS A 10 16.04 -17.59 -1.75
N GLU A 11 16.12 -18.79 -2.27
CA GLU A 11 17.16 -19.78 -1.89
C GLU A 11 18.55 -19.38 -2.38
N ARG A 12 18.69 -19.01 -3.65
CA ARG A 12 20.00 -18.72 -4.26
C ARG A 12 20.49 -17.30 -4.00
N PHE A 13 19.61 -16.30 -4.00
CA PHE A 13 19.96 -14.88 -3.96
C PHE A 13 19.41 -14.14 -2.73
N GLY A 14 18.56 -14.76 -1.91
CA GLY A 14 18.01 -14.18 -0.69
C GLY A 14 16.92 -13.11 -0.92
N VAL A 15 16.27 -13.14 -2.08
CA VAL A 15 15.17 -12.22 -2.40
C VAL A 15 13.95 -12.55 -1.55
N GLN A 16 13.40 -11.55 -0.83
CA GLN A 16 12.25 -11.73 0.07
C GLN A 16 10.91 -11.37 -0.61
N GLY A 17 10.94 -10.58 -1.67
CA GLY A 17 9.76 -10.12 -2.39
C GLY A 17 10.04 -8.87 -3.21
N PRO A 18 9.02 -8.27 -3.84
CA PRO A 18 9.18 -7.07 -4.63
C PRO A 18 9.61 -5.88 -3.78
N LEU A 19 10.52 -5.08 -4.30
CA LEU A 19 11.07 -3.91 -3.66
C LEU A 19 10.80 -2.68 -4.53
N SER A 20 10.09 -1.69 -4.00
CA SER A 20 9.93 -0.42 -4.70
C SER A 20 11.21 0.43 -4.58
N PRO A 21 11.49 1.32 -5.55
CA PRO A 21 12.64 2.24 -5.47
C PRO A 21 12.71 3.03 -4.15
N GLY A 22 11.58 3.50 -3.64
CA GLY A 22 11.52 4.21 -2.35
C GLY A 22 11.85 3.34 -1.14
N ARG A 23 11.68 2.02 -1.22
CA ARG A 23 12.08 1.08 -0.18
C ARG A 23 13.53 0.64 -0.27
N PHE A 24 14.17 0.84 -1.41
CA PHE A 24 15.58 0.46 -1.61
C PHE A 24 16.50 1.16 -0.58
N GLU A 25 16.39 2.47 -0.43
CA GLU A 25 17.19 3.22 0.54
C GLU A 25 16.91 2.81 1.98
N ALA A 26 15.65 2.53 2.32
CA ALA A 26 15.25 2.08 3.65
C ALA A 26 15.81 0.67 3.97
N GLU A 27 15.74 -0.25 3.02
CA GLU A 27 16.33 -1.60 3.18
C GLU A 27 17.87 -1.53 3.24
N LEU A 28 18.47 -0.64 2.47
CA LEU A 28 19.91 -0.37 2.55
C LEU A 28 20.31 0.16 3.93
N ALA A 29 19.52 1.08 4.47
CA ALA A 29 19.72 1.62 5.82
C ALA A 29 19.67 0.52 6.89
N LYS A 30 18.73 -0.40 6.77
CA LYS A 30 18.57 -1.54 7.66
C LYS A 30 19.76 -2.50 7.62
N ARG A 31 20.33 -2.74 6.42
CA ARG A 31 21.43 -3.70 6.22
C ARG A 31 22.79 -3.13 6.63
N LEU A 32 23.05 -1.87 6.34
CA LEU A 32 24.36 -1.22 6.56
C LEU A 32 24.44 -0.40 7.85
N GLY A 33 23.33 -0.06 8.45
CA GLY A 33 23.25 0.69 9.71
C GLY A 33 23.73 2.14 9.59
N SER A 34 25.04 2.38 9.65
CA SER A 34 25.59 3.75 9.72
C SER A 34 25.51 4.51 8.39
N PRO A 35 25.29 5.85 8.43
CA PRO A 35 25.32 6.69 7.22
C PRO A 35 26.62 6.60 6.43
N ALA A 36 27.78 6.50 7.11
CA ALA A 36 29.08 6.41 6.48
C ALA A 36 29.25 5.16 5.61
N ARG A 37 28.69 4.02 6.03
CA ARG A 37 28.71 2.78 5.25
C ARG A 37 27.79 2.80 4.04
N ARG A 38 26.74 3.64 4.08
CA ARG A 38 25.76 3.79 2.98
C ARG A 38 26.22 4.79 1.92
N ALA A 39 27.01 5.78 2.29
CA ALA A 39 27.37 6.90 1.43
C ALA A 39 27.98 6.49 0.08
N PRO A 40 28.92 5.53 -0.03
CA PRO A 40 29.48 5.12 -1.31
C PRO A 40 28.41 4.56 -2.28
N LEU A 41 27.55 3.67 -1.78
CA LEU A 41 26.50 3.07 -2.59
C LEU A 41 25.42 4.08 -2.98
N LEU A 42 25.00 4.96 -2.08
CA LEU A 42 24.04 6.02 -2.41
C LEU A 42 24.60 7.01 -3.44
N LYS A 43 25.91 7.31 -3.36
CA LYS A 43 26.59 8.12 -4.37
C LYS A 43 26.60 7.43 -5.72
N ALA A 44 26.98 6.16 -5.75
CA ALA A 44 26.97 5.35 -6.98
C ALA A 44 25.57 5.18 -7.57
N TRP A 45 24.55 4.96 -6.72
CA TRP A 45 23.16 4.91 -7.11
C TRP A 45 22.67 6.20 -7.77
N ARG A 46 22.95 7.35 -7.16
CA ARG A 46 22.60 8.66 -7.73
C ARG A 46 23.32 8.93 -9.05
N ALA A 47 24.59 8.57 -9.16
CA ALA A 47 25.35 8.70 -10.41
C ALA A 47 24.76 7.78 -11.50
N TYR A 48 24.41 6.54 -11.15
CA TYR A 48 23.74 5.61 -12.05
C TYR A 48 22.40 6.17 -12.56
N LEU A 49 21.59 6.74 -11.66
CA LEU A 49 20.31 7.35 -12.03
C LEU A 49 20.45 8.64 -12.86
N ALA A 50 21.46 9.47 -12.58
CA ALA A 50 21.60 10.79 -13.18
C ALA A 50 22.38 10.79 -14.51
N GLN A 51 23.40 9.96 -14.61
CA GLN A 51 24.37 10.00 -15.72
C GLN A 51 24.28 8.80 -16.65
N GLY A 52 23.90 7.63 -16.09
CA GLY A 52 23.99 6.38 -16.83
C GLY A 52 25.41 6.06 -17.28
N GLY A 53 25.51 5.21 -18.30
CA GLY A 53 26.78 4.83 -18.91
C GLY A 53 27.55 3.75 -18.14
N ARG A 54 28.54 3.15 -18.81
CA ARG A 54 29.27 1.96 -18.34
C ARG A 54 29.94 2.12 -16.99
N GLU A 55 30.56 3.28 -16.73
CA GLU A 55 31.26 3.52 -15.48
C GLU A 55 30.31 3.68 -14.29
N ALA A 56 29.18 4.35 -14.50
CA ALA A 56 28.14 4.47 -13.48
C ALA A 56 27.50 3.09 -13.16
N VAL A 57 27.25 2.29 -14.20
CA VAL A 57 26.79 0.88 -14.05
C VAL A 57 27.78 0.06 -13.25
N ARG A 58 29.08 0.07 -13.63
CA ARG A 58 30.14 -0.63 -12.88
C ARG A 58 30.20 -0.19 -11.44
N SER A 59 30.25 1.12 -11.20
CA SER A 59 30.34 1.68 -9.84
C SER A 59 29.17 1.26 -8.97
N PHE A 60 27.95 1.35 -9.51
CA PHE A 60 26.75 0.97 -8.75
C PHE A 60 26.72 -0.53 -8.40
N TYR A 61 26.89 -1.42 -9.38
CA TYR A 61 26.84 -2.85 -9.13
C TYR A 61 28.00 -3.35 -8.26
N ARG A 62 29.20 -2.79 -8.41
CA ARG A 62 30.33 -3.06 -7.53
C ARG A 62 30.02 -2.70 -6.07
N GLU A 63 29.43 -1.53 -5.81
CA GLU A 63 29.06 -1.12 -4.46
C GLU A 63 27.90 -1.97 -3.91
N VAL A 64 26.93 -2.35 -4.74
CA VAL A 64 25.84 -3.28 -4.34
C VAL A 64 26.40 -4.62 -3.88
N LEU A 65 27.35 -5.20 -4.61
CA LEU A 65 27.92 -6.51 -4.30
C LEU A 65 28.76 -6.54 -3.00
N LYS A 66 29.21 -5.38 -2.52
CA LYS A 66 29.83 -5.24 -1.19
C LYS A 66 28.83 -5.31 -0.03
N VAL A 67 27.54 -5.11 -0.31
CA VAL A 67 26.49 -5.16 0.71
C VAL A 67 26.10 -6.62 0.98
N PRO A 68 25.97 -7.07 2.24
CA PRO A 68 25.48 -8.41 2.54
C PRO A 68 24.13 -8.67 1.87
N LYS A 69 24.07 -9.68 1.00
CA LYS A 69 22.90 -9.98 0.14
C LYS A 69 22.45 -8.78 -0.71
N GLY A 70 23.37 -7.93 -1.16
CA GLY A 70 23.06 -6.77 -2.01
C GLY A 70 22.35 -7.15 -3.30
N GLU A 71 22.71 -8.29 -3.90
CA GLU A 71 22.02 -8.88 -5.06
C GLU A 71 20.49 -8.95 -4.87
N ALA A 72 20.05 -9.32 -3.65
CA ALA A 72 18.62 -9.44 -3.35
C ALA A 72 17.86 -8.10 -3.42
N LEU A 73 18.56 -6.97 -3.24
CA LEU A 73 17.96 -5.64 -3.40
C LEU A 73 17.68 -5.35 -4.87
N VAL A 74 18.66 -5.64 -5.74
CA VAL A 74 18.53 -5.45 -7.19
C VAL A 74 17.42 -6.35 -7.74
N TYR A 75 17.49 -7.65 -7.44
CA TYR A 75 16.46 -8.58 -7.92
C TYR A 75 15.08 -8.34 -7.32
N GLY A 76 15.00 -7.80 -6.09
CA GLY A 76 13.73 -7.38 -5.52
C GLY A 76 13.08 -6.22 -6.29
N MET A 77 13.88 -5.27 -6.78
CA MET A 77 13.37 -4.18 -7.64
C MET A 77 12.91 -4.69 -9.01
N HIS A 78 13.61 -5.68 -9.55
CA HIS A 78 13.31 -6.25 -10.86
C HIS A 78 12.38 -7.48 -10.83
N LEU A 79 11.86 -7.86 -9.65
CA LEU A 79 11.08 -9.09 -9.51
C LEU A 79 9.89 -9.20 -10.48
N PRO A 80 9.07 -8.17 -10.70
CA PRO A 80 7.96 -8.26 -11.66
C PRO A 80 8.42 -8.55 -13.10
N HIS A 81 9.55 -7.98 -13.53
CA HIS A 81 10.14 -8.27 -14.85
C HIS A 81 10.61 -9.72 -14.93
N LEU A 82 11.33 -10.17 -13.90
CA LEU A 82 11.84 -11.54 -13.86
C LEU A 82 10.71 -12.56 -13.88
N GLU A 83 9.58 -12.28 -13.22
CA GLU A 83 8.39 -13.12 -13.25
C GLU A 83 7.78 -13.20 -14.67
N PHE A 84 7.69 -12.07 -15.35
CA PHE A 84 7.21 -12.02 -16.73
C PHE A 84 8.15 -12.79 -17.67
N TYR A 85 9.46 -12.51 -17.61
CA TYR A 85 10.44 -13.21 -18.44
C TYR A 85 10.52 -14.71 -18.17
N ALA A 86 10.50 -15.10 -16.90
CA ALA A 86 10.52 -16.50 -16.49
C ALA A 86 9.31 -17.28 -17.01
N LYS A 87 8.17 -16.62 -17.18
CA LYS A 87 6.96 -17.21 -17.75
C LYS A 87 7.04 -17.33 -19.27
N GLU A 88 7.49 -16.27 -19.95
CA GLU A 88 7.35 -16.15 -21.40
C GLU A 88 8.54 -16.74 -22.19
N LEU A 89 9.75 -16.78 -21.60
CA LEU A 89 10.95 -17.21 -22.33
C LEU A 89 11.09 -18.72 -22.55
N PRO A 90 10.81 -19.61 -21.56
CA PRO A 90 11.12 -21.03 -21.69
C PRO A 90 10.58 -21.73 -22.95
N PRO A 91 9.35 -21.43 -23.43
CA PRO A 91 8.83 -22.08 -24.63
C PRO A 91 9.38 -21.48 -25.94
N ARG A 92 10.12 -20.38 -25.89
CA ARG A 92 10.53 -19.60 -27.06
C ARG A 92 12.03 -19.69 -27.39
N VAL A 93 12.86 -19.91 -26.38
CA VAL A 93 14.32 -19.98 -26.54
C VAL A 93 14.77 -21.33 -27.08
N GLU A 94 15.86 -21.32 -27.85
CA GLU A 94 16.38 -22.50 -28.53
C GLU A 94 17.92 -22.52 -28.63
N GLY A 95 18.51 -23.68 -28.70
CA GLY A 95 19.92 -23.90 -28.96
C GLY A 95 20.87 -23.33 -27.90
N ARG A 96 21.92 -22.66 -28.37
CA ARG A 96 22.85 -21.90 -27.52
C ARG A 96 22.27 -20.54 -27.21
N VAL A 97 22.04 -20.26 -25.95
CA VAL A 97 21.37 -19.03 -25.49
C VAL A 97 22.37 -18.12 -24.77
N LEU A 98 22.43 -16.85 -25.15
CA LEU A 98 23.21 -15.83 -24.45
C LEU A 98 22.29 -14.80 -23.81
N GLU A 99 22.35 -14.63 -22.49
CA GLU A 99 21.80 -13.48 -21.78
C GLU A 99 22.86 -12.40 -21.64
N VAL A 100 22.58 -11.20 -22.19
CA VAL A 100 23.45 -10.01 -22.07
C VAL A 100 23.02 -9.19 -20.87
N GLY A 101 23.99 -8.75 -20.04
CA GLY A 101 23.71 -8.01 -18.81
C GLY A 101 23.11 -8.89 -17.73
N ALA A 102 23.60 -10.10 -17.59
CA ALA A 102 23.04 -11.11 -16.68
C ALA A 102 23.22 -10.82 -15.19
N PHE A 103 23.99 -9.79 -14.83
CA PHE A 103 24.39 -9.44 -13.46
C PHE A 103 24.97 -10.68 -12.74
N THR A 104 24.34 -11.17 -11.67
CA THR A 104 24.78 -12.38 -10.97
C THR A 104 23.98 -13.66 -11.37
N GLY A 105 23.19 -13.57 -12.45
CA GLY A 105 22.60 -14.71 -13.15
C GLY A 105 21.28 -15.25 -12.60
N ALA A 106 20.46 -14.41 -11.98
CA ALA A 106 19.20 -14.87 -11.43
C ALA A 106 18.23 -15.41 -12.48
N LEU A 107 18.10 -14.72 -13.62
CA LEU A 107 17.19 -15.16 -14.68
C LEU A 107 17.78 -16.33 -15.45
N VAL A 108 19.01 -16.21 -15.96
CA VAL A 108 19.65 -17.29 -16.73
C VAL A 108 19.74 -18.58 -15.93
N GLY A 109 20.02 -18.50 -14.63
CA GLY A 109 20.07 -19.68 -13.75
C GLY A 109 18.71 -20.33 -13.53
N PHE A 110 17.65 -19.53 -13.46
CA PHE A 110 16.29 -20.08 -13.41
C PHE A 110 15.89 -20.71 -14.76
N LEU A 111 16.19 -20.05 -15.87
CA LEU A 111 15.88 -20.55 -17.21
C LEU A 111 16.64 -21.84 -17.52
N GLN A 112 17.90 -21.94 -17.10
CA GLN A 112 18.69 -23.15 -17.23
C GLN A 112 18.04 -24.34 -16.51
N ARG A 113 17.48 -24.14 -15.32
CA ARG A 113 16.72 -25.18 -14.62
C ARG A 113 15.45 -25.60 -15.34
N LYS A 114 14.80 -24.67 -16.05
CA LYS A 114 13.59 -24.93 -16.82
C LYS A 114 13.86 -25.58 -18.18
N ARG A 115 15.00 -25.28 -18.76
CA ARG A 115 15.46 -25.79 -20.06
C ARG A 115 16.90 -26.30 -19.96
N PRO A 116 17.14 -27.38 -19.20
CA PRO A 116 18.47 -27.99 -19.06
C PRO A 116 18.96 -28.66 -20.35
N ASP A 117 18.09 -28.77 -21.33
CA ASP A 117 18.37 -29.28 -22.68
C ASP A 117 19.12 -28.27 -23.56
N LEU A 118 19.20 -26.98 -23.13
CA LEU A 118 19.87 -25.91 -23.86
C LEU A 118 21.24 -25.57 -23.26
N GLU A 119 22.11 -25.00 -24.09
CA GLU A 119 23.43 -24.49 -23.67
C GLU A 119 23.28 -23.02 -23.25
N TRP A 120 23.47 -22.72 -21.97
CA TRP A 120 23.23 -21.40 -21.40
C TRP A 120 24.51 -20.64 -21.14
N HIS A 121 24.58 -19.41 -21.66
CA HIS A 121 25.66 -18.47 -21.49
C HIS A 121 25.15 -17.15 -20.89
N ALA A 122 26.00 -16.52 -20.09
CA ALA A 122 25.77 -15.23 -19.48
C ALA A 122 26.95 -14.29 -19.80
N LEU A 123 26.65 -13.07 -20.16
CA LEU A 123 27.63 -12.02 -20.42
C LEU A 123 27.33 -10.82 -19.54
N ASP A 124 28.33 -10.31 -18.83
CA ASP A 124 28.24 -9.05 -18.08
C ASP A 124 29.54 -8.27 -18.14
N GLY A 125 29.43 -6.93 -18.15
CA GLY A 125 30.57 -6.02 -18.18
C GLY A 125 31.17 -5.71 -16.82
N VAL A 126 30.58 -6.21 -15.72
CA VAL A 126 31.02 -6.01 -14.33
C VAL A 126 31.70 -7.27 -13.82
N GLU A 127 33.01 -7.18 -13.60
CA GLU A 127 33.84 -8.35 -13.21
C GLU A 127 33.34 -9.00 -11.92
N GLU A 128 33.05 -8.20 -10.91
CA GLU A 128 32.54 -8.68 -9.63
C GLU A 128 31.19 -9.41 -9.77
N ALA A 129 30.35 -8.97 -10.70
CA ALA A 129 29.07 -9.64 -10.99
C ALA A 129 29.30 -11.01 -11.63
N VAL A 130 30.22 -11.12 -12.61
CA VAL A 130 30.60 -12.38 -13.25
C VAL A 130 31.20 -13.35 -12.24
N GLU A 131 32.08 -12.88 -11.34
CA GLU A 131 32.67 -13.73 -10.29
C GLU A 131 31.63 -14.29 -9.33
N VAL A 132 30.68 -13.45 -8.90
CA VAL A 132 29.57 -13.89 -8.05
C VAL A 132 28.66 -14.84 -8.84
N GLY A 133 28.35 -14.53 -10.09
CA GLY A 133 27.53 -15.35 -10.97
C GLY A 133 28.08 -16.76 -11.16
N ARG A 134 29.37 -16.90 -11.42
CA ARG A 134 30.05 -18.21 -11.51
C ARG A 134 29.87 -19.07 -10.24
N LYS A 135 29.84 -18.43 -9.07
CA LYS A 135 29.61 -19.13 -7.79
C LYS A 135 28.15 -19.46 -7.54
N ARG A 136 27.24 -18.56 -7.95
CA ARG A 136 25.80 -18.71 -7.74
C ARG A 136 25.15 -19.66 -8.73
N VAL A 137 25.60 -19.63 -9.98
CA VAL A 137 25.03 -20.38 -11.11
C VAL A 137 26.18 -21.02 -11.91
N PRO A 138 26.86 -22.03 -11.34
CA PRO A 138 28.00 -22.68 -11.97
C PRO A 138 27.61 -23.52 -13.21
N GLU A 139 26.31 -23.77 -13.39
CA GLU A 139 25.78 -24.53 -14.53
C GLU A 139 25.73 -23.72 -15.84
N VAL A 140 25.98 -22.39 -15.76
CA VAL A 140 25.97 -21.45 -16.88
C VAL A 140 27.41 -21.08 -17.26
N VAL A 141 27.69 -20.95 -18.55
CA VAL A 141 29.00 -20.49 -19.06
C VAL A 141 29.06 -18.96 -18.98
N TRP A 142 30.01 -18.43 -18.22
CA TRP A 142 30.13 -17.00 -17.94
C TRP A 142 31.22 -16.33 -18.77
N HIS A 143 30.87 -15.20 -19.41
CA HIS A 143 31.75 -14.31 -20.15
C HIS A 143 31.84 -12.95 -19.47
N LEU A 144 33.04 -12.35 -19.47
CA LEU A 144 33.27 -10.98 -19.00
C LEU A 144 33.48 -10.07 -20.22
N GLY A 145 32.74 -8.99 -20.31
CA GLY A 145 32.90 -7.97 -21.32
C GLY A 145 31.59 -7.28 -21.69
N TRP A 146 31.72 -6.30 -22.56
CA TRP A 146 30.57 -5.59 -23.12
C TRP A 146 30.17 -6.20 -24.46
N ALA A 147 28.88 -6.36 -24.70
CA ALA A 147 28.37 -7.05 -25.89
C ALA A 147 28.83 -6.42 -27.20
N GLU A 148 29.07 -5.10 -27.20
CA GLU A 148 29.59 -4.39 -28.40
C GLU A 148 31.07 -4.68 -28.67
N GLU A 149 31.83 -5.19 -27.71
CA GLU A 149 33.30 -5.33 -27.79
C GLU A 149 33.75 -6.79 -27.74
N VAL A 150 32.97 -7.66 -27.09
CA VAL A 150 33.36 -9.06 -26.86
C VAL A 150 33.32 -9.85 -28.16
N GLU A 151 34.32 -10.70 -28.37
CA GLU A 151 34.37 -11.64 -29.51
C GLU A 151 33.96 -13.04 -29.00
N LEU A 152 32.75 -13.44 -29.32
CA LEU A 152 32.19 -14.75 -28.99
C LEU A 152 31.64 -15.42 -30.25
N PRO A 153 31.65 -16.77 -30.34
CA PRO A 153 30.93 -17.48 -31.37
C PRO A 153 29.45 -17.13 -31.39
N PRO A 154 28.83 -17.04 -32.56
CA PRO A 154 27.41 -16.68 -32.64
C PRO A 154 26.50 -17.67 -31.94
N PHE A 155 25.44 -17.19 -31.33
CA PHE A 155 24.42 -17.91 -30.57
C PHE A 155 23.16 -18.17 -31.40
N ASP A 156 22.35 -19.16 -30.99
CA ASP A 156 21.04 -19.45 -31.58
C ASP A 156 19.97 -18.50 -31.06
N THR A 157 20.09 -18.11 -29.79
CA THR A 157 19.19 -17.15 -29.13
C THR A 157 20.01 -16.08 -28.39
N LEU A 158 19.67 -14.82 -28.58
CA LEU A 158 20.24 -13.66 -27.90
C LEU A 158 19.16 -12.95 -27.08
N LEU A 159 19.36 -12.85 -25.78
CA LEU A 159 18.46 -12.17 -24.84
C LEU A 159 19.03 -10.79 -24.50
N LEU A 160 18.34 -9.73 -24.90
CA LEU A 160 18.59 -8.34 -24.55
C LEU A 160 17.48 -7.86 -23.61
N LEU A 161 17.59 -8.18 -22.33
CA LEU A 161 16.53 -7.99 -21.34
C LEU A 161 16.89 -6.83 -20.39
N SER A 162 16.30 -5.67 -20.60
CA SER A 162 16.54 -4.44 -19.81
C SER A 162 17.99 -3.93 -19.82
N VAL A 163 18.75 -4.25 -20.87
CA VAL A 163 20.16 -3.87 -21.01
C VAL A 163 20.42 -2.89 -22.12
N PHE A 164 19.51 -2.80 -23.08
CA PHE A 164 19.62 -1.87 -24.19
C PHE A 164 18.52 -0.81 -24.12
N PRO A 165 18.88 0.47 -24.16
CA PRO A 165 20.23 1.06 -24.15
C PRO A 165 20.80 1.09 -22.75
N GLU A 166 22.11 0.89 -22.63
CA GLU A 166 22.79 0.80 -21.33
C GLU A 166 22.60 2.01 -20.44
N GLY A 167 22.25 1.75 -19.15
CA GLY A 167 22.45 2.66 -18.04
C GLY A 167 21.79 4.02 -18.11
N LEU A 168 20.95 4.27 -19.11
CA LEU A 168 20.17 5.49 -19.19
C LEU A 168 18.85 5.28 -18.43
N VAL A 169 18.94 5.36 -17.11
CA VAL A 169 17.79 5.70 -16.30
C VAL A 169 17.64 7.22 -16.44
N ASP A 170 17.00 7.64 -17.52
CA ASP A 170 16.59 9.02 -17.62
C ASP A 170 15.40 9.20 -16.68
N GLN A 171 15.61 9.97 -15.63
CA GLN A 171 14.57 10.36 -14.72
C GLN A 171 13.53 11.16 -15.51
N GLY A 172 12.49 10.50 -15.94
CA GLY A 172 11.40 11.12 -16.69
C GLY A 172 11.01 10.44 -17.99
N LEU A 173 11.76 9.47 -18.47
CA LEU A 173 11.36 8.65 -19.61
C LEU A 173 10.50 7.44 -19.19
N GLU A 174 9.57 7.65 -18.30
CA GLU A 174 8.53 6.65 -18.01
C GLU A 174 7.49 6.57 -19.13
N SER A 175 7.50 7.52 -20.03
CA SER A 175 6.61 7.57 -21.17
C SER A 175 7.14 6.78 -22.36
N ARG A 176 6.23 6.22 -23.14
CA ARG A 176 6.54 5.62 -24.43
C ARG A 176 7.08 6.69 -25.36
N LEU A 177 8.29 6.51 -25.88
CA LEU A 177 8.84 7.35 -26.92
C LEU A 177 8.22 6.96 -28.26
N ALA A 178 7.98 7.97 -29.12
CA ALA A 178 7.70 7.72 -30.53
C ALA A 178 8.90 6.99 -31.18
N PRO A 179 8.69 6.12 -32.18
CA PRO A 179 9.76 5.33 -32.78
C PRO A 179 11.01 6.12 -33.17
N GLU A 180 10.85 7.23 -33.86
CA GLU A 180 12.00 8.05 -34.30
C GLU A 180 12.77 8.66 -33.10
N ALA A 181 12.07 9.16 -32.10
CA ALA A 181 12.68 9.68 -30.88
C ALA A 181 13.46 8.60 -30.14
N PHE A 182 12.91 7.39 -30.07
CA PHE A 182 13.58 6.22 -29.50
C PHE A 182 14.86 5.89 -30.29
N TRP A 183 14.80 5.81 -31.60
CA TRP A 183 15.95 5.47 -32.42
C TRP A 183 17.08 6.51 -32.32
N LYS A 184 16.75 7.79 -32.37
CA LYS A 184 17.74 8.89 -32.24
C LYS A 184 18.36 8.89 -30.84
N ARG A 185 17.52 8.85 -29.79
CA ARG A 185 18.01 8.95 -28.42
C ARG A 185 18.96 7.83 -28.06
N PHE A 186 18.70 6.64 -28.53
CA PHE A 186 19.45 5.44 -28.14
C PHE A 186 20.43 4.96 -29.20
N ALA A 187 20.61 5.71 -30.26
CA ALA A 187 21.44 5.31 -31.40
C ALA A 187 21.12 3.86 -31.84
N PHE A 188 19.82 3.58 -32.01
CA PHE A 188 19.32 2.21 -32.15
C PHE A 188 19.94 1.49 -33.35
N PHE A 189 20.01 2.18 -34.52
CA PHE A 189 20.52 1.61 -35.76
C PHE A 189 22.04 1.47 -35.78
N GLU A 190 22.76 2.25 -34.99
CA GLU A 190 24.20 2.16 -34.79
C GLU A 190 24.59 1.07 -33.81
N ARG A 191 23.83 0.94 -32.72
CA ARG A 191 24.21 0.07 -31.61
C ARG A 191 23.64 -1.35 -31.71
N LEU A 192 22.38 -1.52 -32.12
CA LEU A 192 21.78 -2.86 -32.20
C LEU A 192 22.55 -3.82 -33.11
N PRO A 193 23.08 -3.41 -34.26
CA PRO A 193 23.93 -4.28 -35.07
C PRO A 193 25.16 -4.84 -34.34
N LEU A 194 25.75 -4.07 -33.41
CA LEU A 194 26.88 -4.52 -32.59
C LEU A 194 26.51 -5.66 -31.65
N PHE A 195 25.32 -5.66 -31.09
CA PHE A 195 24.78 -6.76 -30.29
C PHE A 195 24.39 -7.94 -31.21
N ALA A 196 23.72 -7.65 -32.31
CA ALA A 196 23.22 -8.67 -33.22
C ALA A 196 24.32 -9.49 -33.90
N ARG A 197 25.60 -9.04 -33.90
CA ARG A 197 26.74 -9.85 -34.37
C ARG A 197 26.94 -11.12 -33.58
N LEU A 198 26.52 -11.13 -32.28
CA LEU A 198 26.55 -12.29 -31.41
C LEU A 198 25.47 -13.32 -31.74
N LEU A 199 24.57 -13.02 -32.65
CA LEU A 199 23.48 -13.88 -33.09
C LEU A 199 23.76 -14.41 -34.49
N ARG A 200 23.63 -15.72 -34.70
CA ARG A 200 23.77 -16.29 -36.06
C ARG A 200 22.63 -15.87 -37.00
N PRO A 201 22.82 -15.93 -38.29
CA PRO A 201 21.70 -15.81 -39.23
C PRO A 201 20.60 -16.83 -38.93
N GLY A 202 19.33 -16.42 -39.03
CA GLY A 202 18.17 -17.23 -38.62
C GLY A 202 17.97 -17.37 -37.10
N GLY A 203 18.93 -16.94 -36.28
CA GLY A 203 18.85 -16.98 -34.83
C GLY A 203 17.78 -16.05 -34.26
N LEU A 204 17.33 -16.35 -33.05
CA LEU A 204 16.26 -15.62 -32.35
C LEU A 204 16.83 -14.48 -31.52
N LEU A 205 16.50 -13.24 -31.86
CA LEU A 205 16.65 -12.09 -30.97
C LEU A 205 15.42 -11.98 -30.09
N VAL A 206 15.63 -11.85 -28.78
CA VAL A 206 14.59 -11.48 -27.81
C VAL A 206 14.97 -10.18 -27.17
N TYR A 207 14.22 -9.15 -27.46
CA TYR A 207 14.35 -7.82 -26.85
C TYR A 207 13.27 -7.64 -25.80
N GLY A 208 13.65 -7.33 -24.57
CA GLY A 208 12.71 -7.08 -23.47
C GLY A 208 13.05 -5.82 -22.70
N HIS A 209 12.03 -5.09 -22.29
CA HIS A 209 12.20 -3.90 -21.49
C HIS A 209 11.24 -3.86 -20.31
N GLY A 210 11.69 -3.25 -19.22
CA GLY A 210 10.88 -2.96 -18.05
C GLY A 210 10.43 -1.50 -17.98
N PRO A 211 9.73 -1.09 -16.90
CA PRO A 211 9.06 0.22 -16.80
C PRO A 211 9.99 1.43 -16.72
N PHE A 212 11.30 1.25 -16.61
CA PHE A 212 12.23 2.33 -16.23
C PHE A 212 12.93 3.06 -17.39
N LEU A 213 12.75 2.64 -18.61
CA LEU A 213 13.45 3.24 -19.75
C LEU A 213 12.45 3.57 -20.83
N GLY A 214 12.67 4.66 -21.56
CA GLY A 214 11.80 5.14 -22.62
C GLY A 214 11.30 4.03 -23.54
N LYS A 215 10.14 3.51 -23.21
CA LYS A 215 9.58 2.34 -23.86
C LYS A 215 9.08 2.72 -25.23
N SER A 216 9.53 2.04 -26.22
CA SER A 216 8.95 2.12 -27.55
C SER A 216 8.87 0.72 -28.13
N PRO A 217 7.92 -0.13 -27.67
CA PRO A 217 7.76 -1.44 -28.31
C PRO A 217 7.51 -1.31 -29.81
N GLU A 218 6.77 -0.29 -30.23
CA GLU A 218 6.57 0.06 -31.64
C GLU A 218 7.87 0.44 -32.30
N GLY A 219 8.71 1.24 -31.64
CA GLY A 219 10.03 1.63 -32.13
C GLY A 219 10.98 0.44 -32.26
N VAL A 220 10.94 -0.50 -31.31
CA VAL A 220 11.75 -1.73 -31.41
C VAL A 220 11.27 -2.60 -32.56
N GLU A 221 9.96 -2.85 -32.68
CA GLU A 221 9.40 -3.67 -33.77
C GLU A 221 9.72 -3.09 -35.15
N GLU A 222 9.43 -1.80 -35.34
CA GLU A 222 9.67 -1.12 -36.59
C GLU A 222 11.18 -1.00 -36.89
N GLY A 223 12.00 -0.69 -35.89
CA GLY A 223 13.44 -0.64 -36.02
C GLY A 223 14.05 -1.98 -36.44
N LEU A 224 13.58 -3.09 -35.85
CA LEU A 224 14.00 -4.42 -36.26
C LEU A 224 13.57 -4.76 -37.68
N ARG A 225 12.34 -4.42 -38.08
CA ARG A 225 11.90 -4.59 -39.49
C ARG A 225 12.75 -3.80 -40.46
N ARG A 226 13.10 -2.53 -40.13
CA ARG A 226 13.99 -1.70 -40.98
C ARG A 226 15.40 -2.27 -41.09
N LEU A 227 15.91 -2.91 -40.03
CA LEU A 227 17.16 -3.65 -40.06
C LEU A 227 17.07 -4.98 -40.83
N GLY A 228 15.90 -5.37 -41.31
CA GLY A 228 15.66 -6.58 -42.08
C GLY A 228 15.38 -7.82 -41.23
N PHE A 229 15.11 -7.68 -39.93
CA PHE A 229 14.71 -8.84 -39.11
C PHE A 229 13.34 -9.35 -39.57
N ASP A 230 13.24 -10.69 -39.60
CA ASP A 230 12.03 -11.41 -39.97
C ASP A 230 11.22 -11.83 -38.75
N ARG A 231 9.94 -12.13 -38.96
CA ARG A 231 9.02 -12.68 -37.92
C ARG A 231 9.03 -11.84 -36.65
N VAL A 232 8.96 -10.52 -36.82
CA VAL A 232 8.92 -9.59 -35.69
C VAL A 232 7.54 -9.69 -35.02
N GLU A 233 7.50 -10.20 -33.80
CA GLU A 233 6.27 -10.34 -33.02
C GLU A 233 6.45 -9.78 -31.60
N ARG A 234 5.35 -9.25 -31.02
CA ARG A 234 5.30 -8.78 -29.65
C ARG A 234 4.59 -9.78 -28.75
N VAL A 235 5.13 -10.01 -27.57
CA VAL A 235 4.53 -10.78 -26.50
C VAL A 235 4.36 -9.90 -25.28
N GLY A 236 3.15 -9.84 -24.72
CA GLY A 236 2.77 -9.00 -23.59
C GLY A 236 2.27 -7.62 -24.03
N GLU A 237 1.27 -7.14 -23.27
CA GLU A 237 0.68 -5.82 -23.40
C GLU A 237 0.90 -5.04 -22.09
N GLY A 238 1.20 -3.74 -22.19
CA GLY A 238 1.35 -2.88 -21.03
C GLY A 238 2.80 -2.61 -20.60
N GLU A 239 3.09 -2.72 -19.30
CA GLU A 239 4.40 -2.35 -18.73
C GLU A 239 5.55 -3.28 -19.11
N TYR A 240 5.25 -4.56 -19.35
CA TYR A 240 6.24 -5.59 -19.67
C TYR A 240 5.94 -6.16 -21.04
N PHE A 241 6.96 -6.18 -21.90
CA PHE A 241 6.86 -6.76 -23.23
C PHE A 241 8.15 -7.45 -23.64
N LEU A 242 8.02 -8.38 -24.59
CA LEU A 242 9.11 -8.93 -25.37
C LEU A 242 8.83 -8.64 -26.85
N VAL A 243 9.87 -8.30 -27.60
CA VAL A 243 9.84 -8.32 -29.06
C VAL A 243 10.78 -9.42 -29.51
N LEU A 244 10.24 -10.38 -30.24
CA LEU A 244 10.97 -11.51 -30.81
C LEU A 244 11.17 -11.26 -32.29
N ALA A 245 12.36 -11.57 -32.82
CA ALA A 245 12.65 -11.41 -34.22
C ALA A 245 13.72 -12.40 -34.69
N ARG A 246 13.67 -12.80 -35.96
CA ARG A 246 14.70 -13.64 -36.56
C ARG A 246 15.71 -12.78 -37.32
N LYS A 247 17.00 -13.00 -37.05
CA LYS A 247 18.08 -12.27 -37.71
C LYS A 247 18.20 -12.68 -39.17
N PRO A 248 18.27 -11.71 -40.14
CA PRO A 248 18.54 -12.01 -41.54
C PRO A 248 19.99 -12.44 -41.76
N GLU A 249 20.32 -12.87 -42.96
CA GLU A 249 21.72 -13.17 -43.37
C GLU A 249 22.62 -11.92 -43.24
N ALA A 250 22.10 -10.75 -43.61
CA ALA A 250 22.77 -9.46 -43.47
C ALA A 250 21.77 -8.40 -43.00
N LEU A 251 22.20 -7.56 -42.06
CA LEU A 251 21.39 -6.43 -41.58
C LEU A 251 21.36 -5.32 -42.66
N ALA A 252 20.20 -4.72 -42.85
CA ALA A 252 20.04 -3.56 -43.69
C ALA A 252 20.74 -2.34 -43.09
N ALA A 253 21.40 -1.53 -43.95
CA ALA A 253 21.90 -0.22 -43.52
C ALA A 253 20.73 0.76 -43.47
N VAL A 254 20.43 1.25 -42.27
CA VAL A 254 19.36 2.23 -42.05
C VAL A 254 20.00 3.58 -41.73
N ARG A 255 19.69 4.58 -42.55
CA ARG A 255 19.98 5.98 -42.22
C ARG A 255 18.66 6.65 -41.86
N LEU A 256 18.63 7.31 -40.71
CA LEU A 256 17.51 8.20 -40.37
C LEU A 256 17.61 9.41 -41.28
N GLU A 257 16.56 9.70 -42.05
CA GLU A 257 16.49 10.94 -42.83
C GLU A 257 16.57 12.09 -41.81
N GLU A 258 17.62 12.92 -41.96
CA GLU A 258 17.62 14.22 -41.33
C GLU A 258 16.56 15.04 -42.11
N ARG A 259 15.50 15.48 -41.42
CA ARG A 259 14.63 16.53 -42.00
C ARG A 259 15.56 17.67 -42.40
N GLU A 260 15.48 18.12 -43.65
CA GLU A 260 16.17 19.34 -44.05
C GLU A 260 15.88 20.42 -43.01
N ALA A 261 16.94 21.01 -42.49
CA ALA A 261 16.78 22.12 -41.57
C ALA A 261 15.96 23.22 -42.28
N PRO A 262 14.95 23.81 -41.62
CA PRO A 262 14.17 24.88 -42.23
C PRO A 262 15.12 25.97 -42.72
N SER A 263 14.76 26.62 -43.83
CA SER A 263 15.53 27.74 -44.32
C SER A 263 15.68 28.81 -43.22
N PRO A 264 16.72 29.65 -43.26
CA PRO A 264 16.88 30.69 -42.24
C PRO A 264 15.64 31.58 -42.07
N GLU A 265 14.92 31.86 -43.17
CA GLU A 265 13.68 32.65 -43.16
C GLU A 265 12.52 31.88 -42.48
N GLU A 266 12.33 30.60 -42.80
CA GLU A 266 11.34 29.74 -42.14
C GLU A 266 11.65 29.52 -40.65
N ALA A 267 12.93 29.41 -40.30
CA ALA A 267 13.35 29.29 -38.90
C ALA A 267 13.07 30.56 -38.09
N GLU A 268 13.24 31.75 -38.71
CA GLU A 268 12.94 33.02 -38.08
C GLU A 268 11.42 33.22 -37.92
N GLU A 269 10.60 32.87 -38.91
CA GLU A 269 9.14 32.91 -38.81
C GLU A 269 8.61 31.98 -37.69
N VAL A 270 9.14 30.77 -37.57
CA VAL A 270 8.79 29.83 -36.51
C VAL A 270 9.20 30.39 -35.16
N ALA A 271 10.39 30.99 -35.02
CA ALA A 271 10.85 31.56 -33.76
C ALA A 271 9.95 32.74 -33.32
N VAL A 272 9.55 33.60 -34.24
CA VAL A 272 8.62 34.72 -33.97
C VAL A 272 7.25 34.21 -33.53
N ALA A 273 6.72 33.19 -34.23
CA ALA A 273 5.42 32.58 -33.84
C ALA A 273 5.47 31.92 -32.44
N LEU A 274 6.59 31.30 -32.09
CA LEU A 274 6.77 30.70 -30.75
C LEU A 274 6.84 31.76 -29.64
N GLU A 275 7.56 32.87 -29.87
CA GLU A 275 7.62 33.97 -28.91
C GLU A 275 6.24 34.63 -28.72
N GLU A 276 5.48 34.84 -29.80
CA GLU A 276 4.12 35.38 -29.72
C GLU A 276 3.17 34.40 -29.00
N ALA A 277 3.24 33.12 -29.31
CA ALA A 277 2.46 32.10 -28.63
C ALA A 277 2.78 32.04 -27.13
N ARG A 278 4.06 32.18 -26.73
CA ARG A 278 4.50 32.24 -25.36
C ARG A 278 3.91 33.47 -24.63
N ALA A 279 3.98 34.64 -25.25
CA ALA A 279 3.41 35.86 -24.72
C ALA A 279 1.88 35.77 -24.53
N LEU A 280 1.17 35.15 -25.49
CA LEU A 280 -0.28 34.92 -25.37
C LEU A 280 -0.63 33.93 -24.25
N LEU A 281 0.17 32.88 -24.05
CA LEU A 281 0.00 31.93 -22.93
C LEU A 281 0.19 32.63 -21.60
N GLU A 282 1.18 33.50 -21.46
CA GLU A 282 1.40 34.29 -20.25
C GLU A 282 0.26 35.29 -19.97
N ALA A 283 -0.32 35.83 -21.04
CA ALA A 283 -1.49 36.71 -20.97
C ALA A 283 -2.83 35.96 -20.72
N GLY A 284 -2.82 34.61 -20.62
CA GLY A 284 -4.03 33.81 -20.47
C GLY A 284 -4.89 33.66 -21.74
N ARG A 285 -4.36 34.08 -22.92
CA ARG A 285 -5.06 34.05 -24.21
C ARG A 285 -4.84 32.71 -24.94
N TYR A 286 -5.25 31.62 -24.27
CA TYR A 286 -4.90 30.25 -24.69
C TYR A 286 -5.42 29.84 -26.07
N ALA A 287 -6.62 30.30 -26.44
CA ALA A 287 -7.19 29.99 -27.77
C ALA A 287 -6.43 30.66 -28.90
N GLU A 288 -5.95 31.86 -28.66
CA GLU A 288 -5.17 32.61 -29.65
C GLU A 288 -3.75 32.05 -29.79
N ALA A 289 -3.14 31.70 -28.65
CA ALA A 289 -1.85 30.98 -28.69
C ALA A 289 -1.98 29.66 -29.44
N LEU A 290 -3.07 28.92 -29.26
CA LEU A 290 -3.31 27.66 -29.94
C LEU A 290 -3.44 27.82 -31.47
N ALA A 291 -3.99 28.93 -31.92
CA ALA A 291 -4.17 29.22 -33.34
C ALA A 291 -2.83 29.49 -34.10
N LEU A 292 -1.80 29.92 -33.36
CA LEU A 292 -0.45 30.13 -33.92
C LEU A 292 0.39 28.87 -34.02
N LEU A 293 0.00 27.80 -33.31
CA LEU A 293 0.80 26.60 -33.14
C LEU A 293 0.27 25.46 -34.04
N PRO A 294 1.10 24.87 -34.91
CA PRO A 294 0.66 23.81 -35.82
C PRO A 294 0.16 22.57 -35.03
N GLU A 295 -0.75 21.82 -35.65
CA GLU A 295 -1.37 20.65 -35.03
C GLU A 295 -0.36 19.53 -34.79
N GLU A 296 0.57 19.35 -35.77
CA GLU A 296 1.63 18.33 -35.70
C GLU A 296 2.96 18.89 -35.16
N ALA A 297 2.89 19.90 -34.30
CA ALA A 297 4.08 20.51 -33.72
C ALA A 297 4.94 19.48 -32.97
N GLU A 298 6.24 19.65 -33.01
CA GLU A 298 7.23 18.88 -32.23
C GLU A 298 8.04 19.82 -31.31
N GLY A 299 8.74 19.26 -30.34
CA GLY A 299 9.62 20.00 -29.45
C GLY A 299 8.92 21.13 -28.69
N GLU A 300 9.47 22.34 -28.71
CA GLU A 300 8.94 23.48 -27.97
C GLU A 300 7.54 23.91 -28.43
N ALA A 301 7.28 23.90 -29.72
CA ALA A 301 5.96 24.22 -30.27
C ALA A 301 4.89 23.27 -29.75
N ALA A 302 5.19 21.98 -29.67
CA ALA A 302 4.32 20.96 -29.09
C ALA A 302 4.07 21.20 -27.59
N TYR A 303 5.08 21.62 -26.84
CA TYR A 303 4.95 21.97 -25.43
C TYR A 303 4.01 23.17 -25.22
N LEU A 304 4.22 24.25 -25.98
CA LEU A 304 3.35 25.43 -25.88
C LEU A 304 1.92 25.12 -26.30
N ARG A 305 1.73 24.30 -27.33
CA ARG A 305 0.42 23.79 -27.76
C ARG A 305 -0.23 22.96 -26.66
N GLY A 306 0.51 22.05 -26.07
CA GLY A 306 0.03 21.23 -24.95
C GLY A 306 -0.37 22.07 -23.73
N ARG A 307 0.38 23.13 -23.40
CA ARG A 307 0.03 24.08 -22.35
C ARG A 307 -1.29 24.80 -22.65
N ALA A 308 -1.47 25.29 -23.88
CA ALA A 308 -2.70 25.92 -24.30
C ALA A 308 -3.91 24.98 -24.17
N LEU A 309 -3.78 23.78 -24.72
CA LEU A 309 -4.82 22.73 -24.68
C LEU A 309 -5.17 22.30 -23.25
N PHE A 310 -4.18 22.14 -22.39
CA PHE A 310 -4.39 21.82 -20.98
C PHE A 310 -5.18 22.92 -20.26
N ALA A 311 -4.80 24.19 -20.46
CA ALA A 311 -5.50 25.33 -19.89
C ALA A 311 -6.95 25.47 -20.39
N LEU A 312 -7.21 25.03 -21.63
CA LEU A 312 -8.56 24.96 -22.21
C LEU A 312 -9.32 23.69 -21.82
N SER A 313 -8.81 22.88 -20.89
CA SER A 313 -9.38 21.61 -20.45
C SER A 313 -9.54 20.55 -21.57
N ARG A 314 -8.79 20.70 -22.67
CA ARG A 314 -8.74 19.73 -23.76
C ARG A 314 -7.64 18.67 -23.49
N HIS A 315 -7.81 17.92 -22.39
CA HIS A 315 -6.75 17.09 -21.81
C HIS A 315 -6.25 15.97 -22.71
N ALA A 316 -7.11 15.36 -23.54
CA ALA A 316 -6.71 14.30 -24.46
C ALA A 316 -5.77 14.85 -25.57
N GLU A 317 -6.12 16.01 -26.13
CA GLU A 317 -5.30 16.66 -27.13
C GLU A 317 -4.02 17.26 -26.53
N ALA A 318 -4.11 17.73 -25.27
CA ALA A 318 -2.93 18.17 -24.53
C ALA A 318 -1.94 17.02 -24.31
N GLU A 319 -2.41 15.83 -23.92
CA GLU A 319 -1.57 14.64 -23.75
C GLU A 319 -0.86 14.28 -25.06
N GLU A 320 -1.60 14.27 -26.16
CA GLU A 320 -1.05 13.97 -27.48
C GLU A 320 0.02 14.98 -27.90
N ALA A 321 -0.23 16.29 -27.74
CA ALA A 321 0.75 17.33 -28.06
C ALA A 321 1.98 17.24 -27.15
N LEU A 322 1.80 17.10 -25.84
CA LEU A 322 2.88 17.02 -24.87
C LEU A 322 3.77 15.79 -25.09
N ARG A 323 3.23 14.69 -25.60
CA ARG A 323 4.00 13.51 -25.96
C ARG A 323 5.07 13.78 -27.03
N ARG A 324 4.83 14.76 -27.90
CA ARG A 324 5.76 15.17 -28.97
C ARG A 324 6.78 16.23 -28.52
N ALA A 325 6.62 16.76 -27.32
CA ALA A 325 7.40 17.91 -26.84
C ALA A 325 8.81 17.59 -26.35
N LEU A 326 9.09 16.36 -25.95
CA LEU A 326 10.40 15.82 -25.51
C LEU A 326 11.13 16.65 -24.44
N SER A 327 10.41 17.42 -23.59
CA SER A 327 10.98 18.19 -22.49
C SER A 327 10.48 17.69 -21.13
N GLU A 328 11.24 17.95 -20.05
CA GLU A 328 10.81 17.60 -18.68
C GLU A 328 9.52 18.30 -18.30
N GLU A 329 9.38 19.58 -18.65
CA GLU A 329 8.20 20.38 -18.37
C GLU A 329 6.96 19.84 -19.11
N ALA A 330 7.16 19.30 -20.29
CA ALA A 330 6.09 18.63 -21.05
C ALA A 330 5.64 17.34 -20.35
N GLU A 331 6.57 16.53 -19.89
CA GLU A 331 6.26 15.31 -19.14
C GLU A 331 5.57 15.61 -17.80
N ASP A 332 5.98 16.68 -17.12
CA ASP A 332 5.35 17.13 -15.88
C ASP A 332 3.88 17.52 -16.12
N LEU A 333 3.63 18.28 -17.18
CA LEU A 333 2.27 18.71 -17.53
C LEU A 333 1.44 17.53 -18.08
N ARG A 334 2.08 16.63 -18.82
CA ARG A 334 1.46 15.42 -19.34
C ARG A 334 0.97 14.51 -18.20
N ALA A 335 1.77 14.35 -17.14
CA ALA A 335 1.34 13.60 -15.96
C ALA A 335 0.06 14.19 -15.33
N LEU A 336 -0.07 15.53 -15.30
CA LEU A 336 -1.31 16.17 -14.83
C LEU A 336 -2.47 15.91 -15.81
N ALA A 337 -2.24 16.00 -17.12
CA ALA A 337 -3.26 15.72 -18.14
C ALA A 337 -3.79 14.27 -18.02
N LEU A 338 -2.92 13.30 -17.78
CA LEU A 338 -3.29 11.90 -17.55
C LEU A 338 -4.17 11.71 -16.31
N VAL A 339 -3.96 12.49 -15.25
CA VAL A 339 -4.85 12.46 -14.08
C VAL A 339 -6.25 12.97 -14.42
N GLU A 340 -6.35 14.04 -15.21
CA GLU A 340 -7.64 14.56 -15.66
C GLU A 340 -8.38 13.60 -16.60
N LEU A 341 -7.64 12.76 -17.33
CA LEU A 341 -8.18 11.68 -18.16
C LEU A 341 -8.52 10.40 -17.37
N GLY A 342 -8.16 10.33 -16.09
CA GLY A 342 -8.36 9.15 -15.26
C GLY A 342 -7.32 8.03 -15.51
N GLU A 343 -6.25 8.30 -16.26
CA GLU A 343 -5.20 7.34 -16.59
C GLU A 343 -4.13 7.27 -15.48
N TYR A 344 -4.57 6.93 -14.30
CA TYR A 344 -3.81 7.04 -13.04
C TYR A 344 -2.52 6.22 -13.02
N GLU A 345 -2.51 5.01 -13.60
CA GLU A 345 -1.31 4.16 -13.61
C GLU A 345 -0.20 4.77 -14.47
N ARG A 346 -0.56 5.43 -15.55
CA ARG A 346 0.41 6.12 -16.43
C ARG A 346 0.99 7.38 -15.79
N ALA A 347 0.20 8.10 -14.98
CA ALA A 347 0.60 9.32 -14.31
C ALA A 347 1.47 9.09 -13.06
N ARG A 348 1.26 7.96 -12.35
CA ARG A 348 1.77 7.72 -11.00
C ARG A 348 3.26 7.95 -10.84
N GLY A 349 4.08 7.25 -11.63
CA GLY A 349 5.52 7.26 -11.43
C GLY A 349 6.12 8.67 -11.58
N ARG A 350 5.67 9.43 -12.58
CA ARG A 350 6.12 10.83 -12.75
C ARG A 350 5.67 11.71 -11.60
N LEU A 351 4.42 11.57 -11.15
CA LEU A 351 3.89 12.35 -10.02
C LEU A 351 4.57 12.02 -8.69
N GLU A 352 4.98 10.76 -8.46
CA GLU A 352 5.77 10.39 -7.28
C GLU A 352 7.12 11.14 -7.24
N ALA A 353 7.77 11.30 -8.38
CA ALA A 353 9.00 12.10 -8.49
C ALA A 353 8.75 13.61 -8.33
N LEU A 354 7.61 14.10 -8.81
CA LEU A 354 7.26 15.52 -8.80
C LEU A 354 6.64 16.01 -7.50
N ALA A 355 6.13 15.12 -6.65
CA ALA A 355 5.44 15.48 -5.41
C ALA A 355 6.28 16.37 -4.48
N VAL A 356 7.61 16.27 -4.55
CA VAL A 356 8.53 17.13 -3.79
C VAL A 356 8.62 18.55 -4.34
N ARG A 357 8.23 18.79 -5.59
CA ARG A 357 8.34 20.08 -6.29
C ARG A 357 7.17 21.04 -6.03
N GLY A 358 6.02 20.54 -5.54
CA GLY A 358 4.92 21.44 -5.22
C GLY A 358 3.55 20.81 -4.97
N GLY A 359 2.66 21.59 -4.37
CA GLY A 359 1.34 21.16 -3.91
C GLY A 359 0.44 20.60 -5.02
N ARG A 360 0.50 21.17 -6.24
CA ARG A 360 -0.31 20.69 -7.38
C ARG A 360 -0.01 19.23 -7.75
N TYR A 361 1.26 18.83 -7.68
CA TYR A 361 1.68 17.45 -7.99
C TYR A 361 1.29 16.50 -6.86
N ARG A 362 1.37 16.97 -5.61
CA ARG A 362 0.84 16.23 -4.45
C ARG A 362 -0.67 16.03 -4.55
N LEU A 363 -1.42 17.07 -4.92
CA LEU A 363 -2.86 16.97 -5.15
C LEU A 363 -3.18 15.93 -6.23
N ALA A 364 -2.49 15.98 -7.37
CA ALA A 364 -2.66 15.02 -8.46
C ALA A 364 -2.29 13.59 -8.03
N LEU A 365 -1.16 13.41 -7.33
CA LEU A 365 -0.74 12.11 -6.80
C LEU A 365 -1.73 11.57 -5.75
N GLY A 366 -2.27 12.44 -4.92
CA GLY A 366 -3.34 12.09 -3.97
C GLY A 366 -4.58 11.53 -4.67
N ARG A 367 -4.99 12.15 -5.78
CA ARG A 367 -6.12 11.65 -6.62
C ARG A 367 -5.82 10.26 -7.21
N VAL A 368 -4.59 10.03 -7.66
CA VAL A 368 -4.13 8.72 -8.12
C VAL A 368 -4.26 7.67 -7.01
N TYR A 369 -3.73 7.95 -5.82
CA TYR A 369 -3.80 7.02 -4.69
C TYR A 369 -5.23 6.78 -4.20
N LEU A 370 -6.09 7.81 -4.24
CA LEU A 370 -7.52 7.67 -3.89
C LEU A 370 -8.23 6.71 -4.84
N ALA A 371 -8.02 6.86 -6.15
CA ALA A 371 -8.58 5.98 -7.16
C ALA A 371 -8.09 4.52 -7.01
N GLN A 372 -6.85 4.32 -6.58
CA GLN A 372 -6.28 2.99 -6.28
C GLN A 372 -6.73 2.42 -4.92
N GLY A 373 -7.54 3.15 -4.14
CA GLY A 373 -7.95 2.74 -2.80
C GLY A 373 -6.84 2.78 -1.75
N ARG A 374 -5.73 3.47 -2.02
CA ARG A 374 -4.58 3.70 -1.12
C ARG A 374 -4.85 4.93 -0.24
N TYR A 375 -5.88 4.86 0.58
CA TYR A 375 -6.42 6.03 1.29
C TYR A 375 -5.44 6.71 2.24
N ALA A 376 -4.55 5.96 2.89
CA ALA A 376 -3.52 6.54 3.77
C ALA A 376 -2.51 7.40 2.97
N ASP A 377 -2.06 6.89 1.83
CA ASP A 377 -1.14 7.62 0.95
C ASP A 377 -1.83 8.83 0.33
N ALA A 378 -3.08 8.66 -0.11
CA ALA A 378 -3.90 9.76 -0.65
C ALA A 378 -4.08 10.89 0.37
N LEU A 379 -4.49 10.57 1.60
CA LEU A 379 -4.70 11.56 2.65
C LEU A 379 -3.42 12.35 2.95
N ARG A 380 -2.29 11.67 3.03
CA ARG A 380 -0.99 12.33 3.24
C ARG A 380 -0.71 13.33 2.13
N GLN A 381 -0.86 12.93 0.86
CA GLN A 381 -0.62 13.82 -0.27
C GLN A 381 -1.55 15.03 -0.29
N PHE A 382 -2.84 14.86 0.04
CA PHE A 382 -3.79 15.97 0.11
C PHE A 382 -3.43 16.96 1.22
N VAL A 383 -3.13 16.47 2.40
CA VAL A 383 -2.74 17.32 3.54
C VAL A 383 -1.44 18.07 3.26
N GLU A 384 -0.43 17.37 2.75
CA GLU A 384 0.87 17.97 2.43
C GLU A 384 0.83 18.87 1.19
N SER A 385 -0.22 18.81 0.37
CA SER A 385 -0.35 19.67 -0.79
C SER A 385 -0.54 21.15 -0.38
N GLY A 386 -1.21 21.38 0.74
CA GLY A 386 -1.52 22.73 1.25
C GLY A 386 -2.47 23.53 0.36
N LEU A 387 -3.13 22.90 -0.62
CA LEU A 387 -4.01 23.55 -1.56
C LEU A 387 -5.47 23.47 -1.09
N PRO A 388 -6.26 24.56 -1.21
CA PRO A 388 -7.68 24.56 -0.84
C PRO A 388 -8.50 23.51 -1.60
N GLU A 389 -8.14 23.22 -2.85
CA GLU A 389 -8.79 22.23 -3.70
C GLU A 389 -8.66 20.79 -3.14
N ALA A 390 -7.65 20.54 -2.31
CA ALA A 390 -7.46 19.26 -1.64
C ALA A 390 -8.50 18.97 -0.56
N ASP A 391 -9.20 19.98 -0.04
CA ASP A 391 -10.17 19.83 1.07
C ASP A 391 -11.30 18.88 0.71
N LEU A 392 -11.81 18.93 -0.53
CA LEU A 392 -12.85 18.03 -0.99
C LEU A 392 -12.37 16.57 -0.98
N TYR A 393 -11.22 16.31 -1.55
CA TYR A 393 -10.61 14.97 -1.62
C TYR A 393 -10.19 14.47 -0.24
N THR A 394 -9.75 15.37 0.64
CA THR A 394 -9.45 15.07 2.04
C THR A 394 -10.70 14.53 2.75
N ARG A 395 -11.84 15.20 2.63
CA ARG A 395 -13.11 14.74 3.22
C ARG A 395 -13.53 13.39 2.67
N GLU A 396 -13.56 13.22 1.35
CA GLU A 396 -13.88 11.95 0.73
C GLU A 396 -12.96 10.82 1.23
N THR A 397 -11.66 11.10 1.31
CA THR A 397 -10.67 10.12 1.78
C THR A 397 -10.92 9.74 3.25
N LEU A 398 -11.23 10.72 4.11
CA LEU A 398 -11.59 10.46 5.51
C LEU A 398 -12.87 9.61 5.64
N GLU A 399 -13.87 9.85 4.79
CA GLU A 399 -15.08 9.01 4.75
C GLU A 399 -14.74 7.55 4.39
N ARG A 400 -13.89 7.33 3.37
CA ARG A 400 -13.43 5.99 2.99
C ARG A 400 -12.63 5.29 4.09
N ILE A 401 -11.76 6.04 4.79
CA ILE A 401 -11.02 5.51 5.95
C ILE A 401 -12.00 5.14 7.07
N THR A 402 -12.98 6.02 7.37
CA THR A 402 -14.00 5.77 8.39
C THR A 402 -14.82 4.52 8.08
N GLU A 403 -15.23 4.34 6.84
CA GLU A 403 -15.97 3.16 6.39
C GLU A 403 -15.16 1.87 6.59
N ARG A 404 -13.85 1.91 6.27
CA ARG A 404 -12.95 0.78 6.57
C ARG A 404 -12.83 0.52 8.07
N MET A 405 -12.73 1.57 8.90
CA MET A 405 -12.70 1.43 10.35
C MET A 405 -13.99 0.77 10.87
N ARG A 406 -15.17 1.17 10.36
CA ARG A 406 -16.45 0.51 10.69
C ARG A 406 -16.44 -0.97 10.34
N ARG A 407 -15.91 -1.31 9.16
CA ARG A 407 -15.82 -2.72 8.75
C ARG A 407 -14.94 -3.51 9.70
N PHE A 408 -13.73 -3.05 10.00
CA PHE A 408 -12.83 -3.71 10.95
C PHE A 408 -13.42 -3.80 12.36
N ALA A 409 -14.14 -2.77 12.81
CA ALA A 409 -14.84 -2.81 14.09
C ALA A 409 -15.91 -3.92 14.14
N ARG A 410 -16.66 -4.13 13.05
CA ARG A 410 -17.66 -5.23 12.94
C ARG A 410 -16.99 -6.61 12.90
N GLU A 411 -15.82 -6.71 12.28
CA GLU A 411 -15.01 -7.93 12.21
C GLU A 411 -14.22 -8.21 13.51
N GLY A 412 -14.27 -7.29 14.49
CA GLY A 412 -13.53 -7.40 15.75
C GLY A 412 -12.05 -7.07 15.65
N GLU A 413 -11.59 -6.56 14.52
CA GLU A 413 -10.18 -6.23 14.25
C GLU A 413 -9.80 -4.86 14.83
N TRP A 414 -9.90 -4.70 16.14
CA TRP A 414 -9.70 -3.44 16.84
C TRP A 414 -8.29 -2.84 16.70
N ALA A 415 -7.28 -3.69 16.48
CA ALA A 415 -5.93 -3.24 16.21
C ALA A 415 -5.84 -2.45 14.89
N GLU A 416 -6.61 -2.86 13.86
CA GLU A 416 -6.69 -2.15 12.59
C GLU A 416 -7.40 -0.81 12.71
N VAL A 417 -8.46 -0.77 13.53
CA VAL A 417 -9.17 0.49 13.85
C VAL A 417 -8.22 1.47 14.54
N SER A 418 -7.49 1.00 15.57
CA SER A 418 -6.55 1.82 16.33
C SER A 418 -5.44 2.39 15.45
N ARG A 419 -4.82 1.56 14.59
CA ARG A 419 -3.76 1.99 13.67
C ARG A 419 -4.21 3.09 12.70
N ARG A 420 -5.47 3.03 12.23
CA ARG A 420 -6.01 4.04 11.31
C ARG A 420 -6.33 5.35 12.02
N ALA A 421 -6.90 5.27 13.22
CA ALA A 421 -7.14 6.47 14.02
C ALA A 421 -5.81 7.17 14.37
N GLU A 422 -4.79 6.41 14.77
CA GLU A 422 -3.45 6.89 15.06
C GLU A 422 -2.79 7.53 13.84
N PHE A 423 -2.85 6.87 12.69
CA PHE A 423 -2.33 7.43 11.44
C PHE A 423 -2.94 8.81 11.10
N VAL A 424 -4.26 8.95 11.25
CA VAL A 424 -4.95 10.24 10.98
C VAL A 424 -4.57 11.27 12.05
N GLU A 425 -4.47 10.86 13.33
CA GLU A 425 -4.03 11.72 14.44
C GLU A 425 -2.62 12.25 14.22
N ASP A 426 -1.68 11.37 13.84
CA ASP A 426 -0.28 11.71 13.59
C ASP A 426 -0.11 12.65 12.39
N LEU A 427 -0.93 12.47 11.36
CA LEU A 427 -0.88 13.33 10.19
C LEU A 427 -1.39 14.74 10.50
N SER A 428 -2.55 14.85 11.13
CA SER A 428 -3.10 16.09 11.71
C SER A 428 -4.24 15.75 12.67
N PRO A 429 -4.11 16.11 13.95
CA PRO A 429 -5.16 15.84 14.93
C PRO A 429 -6.53 16.41 14.52
N GLY A 430 -6.57 17.57 13.85
CA GLY A 430 -7.80 18.20 13.39
C GLY A 430 -8.62 17.41 12.37
N LEU A 431 -8.03 16.41 11.73
CA LEU A 431 -8.70 15.57 10.72
C LEU A 431 -9.55 14.45 11.32
N LEU A 432 -9.36 14.11 12.59
CA LEU A 432 -10.17 13.08 13.23
C LEU A 432 -11.64 13.53 13.34
N THR A 433 -12.50 12.85 12.58
CA THR A 433 -13.94 13.07 12.66
C THR A 433 -14.50 12.55 14.00
N ARG A 434 -15.70 13.02 14.39
CA ARG A 434 -16.39 12.53 15.61
C ARG A 434 -16.48 10.99 15.62
N GLU A 435 -16.79 10.41 14.48
CA GLU A 435 -16.92 8.96 14.39
C GLU A 435 -15.58 8.23 14.47
N MET A 436 -14.53 8.77 13.87
CA MET A 436 -13.18 8.22 14.04
C MET A 436 -12.73 8.27 15.50
N LEU A 437 -13.07 9.36 16.20
CA LEU A 437 -12.79 9.50 17.63
C LEU A 437 -13.56 8.44 18.46
N ARG A 438 -14.84 8.20 18.17
CA ARG A 438 -15.64 7.15 18.84
C ARG A 438 -15.06 5.75 18.59
N LEU A 439 -14.76 5.43 17.33
CA LEU A 439 -14.16 4.14 16.96
C LEU A 439 -12.76 3.97 17.56
N GLY A 440 -11.95 5.03 17.52
CA GLY A 440 -10.61 5.06 18.11
C GLY A 440 -10.62 4.90 19.63
N LEU A 441 -11.54 5.59 20.31
CA LEU A 441 -11.76 5.45 21.74
C LEU A 441 -12.11 4.00 22.12
N ARG A 442 -13.09 3.42 21.43
CA ARG A 442 -13.50 2.04 21.67
C ARG A 442 -12.36 1.06 21.42
N ALA A 443 -11.62 1.24 20.32
CA ALA A 443 -10.46 0.40 20.01
C ALA A 443 -9.36 0.52 21.09
N ALA A 444 -9.08 1.73 21.55
CA ALA A 444 -8.08 1.98 22.58
C ALA A 444 -8.47 1.35 23.94
N LEU A 445 -9.74 1.46 24.33
CA LEU A 445 -10.25 0.81 25.55
C LEU A 445 -10.12 -0.72 25.46
N ILE A 446 -10.60 -1.34 24.37
CA ILE A 446 -10.53 -2.79 24.17
C ILE A 446 -9.09 -3.31 24.24
N GLN A 447 -8.13 -2.56 23.72
CA GLN A 447 -6.72 -2.90 23.76
C GLN A 447 -6.01 -2.54 25.06
N GLY A 448 -6.69 -1.88 26.01
CA GLY A 448 -6.09 -1.40 27.27
C GLY A 448 -5.12 -0.23 27.09
N LEU A 449 -5.22 0.51 25.99
CA LEU A 449 -4.39 1.69 25.69
C LEU A 449 -4.98 2.94 26.35
N PHE A 450 -5.05 2.97 27.68
CA PHE A 450 -5.83 3.96 28.45
C PHE A 450 -5.39 5.41 28.24
N ALA A 451 -4.09 5.69 28.07
CA ALA A 451 -3.60 7.03 27.76
C ALA A 451 -4.12 7.53 26.40
N ARG A 452 -4.23 6.64 25.42
CA ARG A 452 -4.81 6.96 24.11
C ARG A 452 -6.33 7.12 24.19
N ALA A 453 -6.97 6.23 24.92
CA ALA A 453 -8.41 6.31 25.20
C ALA A 453 -8.77 7.66 25.84
N GLU A 454 -7.99 8.12 26.83
CA GLU A 454 -8.16 9.42 27.46
C GLU A 454 -8.05 10.58 26.44
N ARG A 455 -7.07 10.56 25.55
CA ARG A 455 -6.94 11.61 24.52
C ARG A 455 -8.16 11.69 23.62
N TYR A 456 -8.63 10.56 23.10
CA TYR A 456 -9.82 10.52 22.24
C TYR A 456 -11.09 10.90 23.00
N ALA A 457 -11.23 10.42 24.23
CA ALA A 457 -12.35 10.73 25.10
C ALA A 457 -12.42 12.23 25.44
N ARG A 458 -11.27 12.86 25.74
CA ARG A 458 -11.19 14.30 26.01
C ARG A 458 -11.66 15.11 24.81
N ARG A 459 -11.22 14.75 23.60
CA ARG A 459 -11.65 15.44 22.37
C ARG A 459 -13.13 15.25 22.06
N LEU A 460 -13.70 14.09 22.36
CA LEU A 460 -15.15 13.88 22.25
C LEU A 460 -15.92 14.70 23.30
N ALA A 461 -15.38 14.79 24.52
CA ALA A 461 -15.97 15.62 25.57
C ALA A 461 -15.92 17.13 25.21
N ASP A 462 -14.82 17.59 24.60
CA ASP A 462 -14.69 18.97 24.06
C ASP A 462 -15.71 19.25 22.93
N LEU A 463 -16.18 18.21 22.24
CA LEU A 463 -17.25 18.26 21.25
C LEU A 463 -18.66 18.08 21.87
N ASP A 464 -18.75 18.08 23.19
CA ASP A 464 -19.97 17.89 24.00
C ASP A 464 -20.63 16.51 23.80
N GLU A 465 -19.84 15.47 23.47
CA GLU A 465 -20.32 14.11 23.23
C GLU A 465 -20.34 13.31 24.54
N ALA A 466 -21.47 12.71 24.86
CA ALA A 466 -21.65 11.92 26.09
C ALA A 466 -20.67 10.75 26.21
N GLU A 467 -20.36 10.06 25.08
CA GLU A 467 -19.39 8.97 25.05
C GLU A 467 -17.97 9.43 25.41
N GLY A 468 -17.64 10.70 25.19
CA GLY A 468 -16.38 11.30 25.61
C GLY A 468 -16.23 11.26 27.13
N PHE A 469 -17.24 11.71 27.86
CA PHE A 469 -17.23 11.72 29.31
C PHE A 469 -17.23 10.30 29.90
N LEU A 470 -18.00 9.37 29.33
CA LEU A 470 -17.92 7.95 29.72
C LEU A 470 -16.51 7.38 29.45
N GLY A 471 -15.92 7.69 28.32
CA GLY A 471 -14.56 7.28 27.96
C GLY A 471 -13.51 7.79 28.95
N LEU A 472 -13.62 9.04 29.43
CA LEU A 472 -12.76 9.60 30.48
C LEU A 472 -12.89 8.83 31.78
N ALA A 473 -14.13 8.46 32.18
CA ALA A 473 -14.36 7.66 33.36
C ALA A 473 -13.70 6.26 33.25
N LEU A 474 -13.91 5.56 32.13
CA LEU A 474 -13.33 4.23 31.90
C LEU A 474 -11.80 4.26 31.82
N ALA A 475 -11.24 5.26 31.18
CA ALA A 475 -9.79 5.44 31.08
C ALA A 475 -9.16 5.72 32.45
N ALA A 476 -9.78 6.57 33.27
CA ALA A 476 -9.32 6.88 34.63
C ALA A 476 -9.39 5.65 35.54
N LEU A 477 -10.43 4.85 35.43
CA LEU A 477 -10.58 3.56 36.16
C LEU A 477 -9.64 2.47 35.60
N ARG A 478 -9.05 2.67 34.44
CA ARG A 478 -8.22 1.68 33.71
C ARG A 478 -8.95 0.38 33.44
N VAL A 479 -10.22 0.47 33.08
CA VAL A 479 -11.07 -0.65 32.67
C VAL A 479 -11.51 -0.49 31.22
N LYS A 480 -11.67 -1.59 30.50
CA LYS A 480 -12.10 -1.58 29.09
C LYS A 480 -13.60 -1.35 28.95
N SER A 481 -14.34 -1.79 29.94
CA SER A 481 -15.79 -1.63 30.04
C SER A 481 -16.23 -1.70 31.50
N PRO A 482 -17.47 -1.29 31.84
CA PRO A 482 -18.03 -1.47 33.19
C PRO A 482 -18.03 -2.92 33.67
N LEU A 483 -17.99 -3.87 32.75
CA LEU A 483 -18.03 -5.30 33.05
C LEU A 483 -16.74 -5.85 33.70
N GLU A 484 -15.64 -5.10 33.63
CA GLU A 484 -14.35 -5.48 34.22
C GLU A 484 -14.16 -4.97 35.66
N LEU A 485 -15.16 -4.31 36.25
CA LEU A 485 -15.08 -3.86 37.65
C LEU A 485 -14.86 -5.04 38.61
N ARG A 486 -13.79 -4.94 39.41
CA ARG A 486 -13.39 -5.97 40.40
C ARG A 486 -13.71 -5.61 41.85
N GLY A 487 -14.28 -4.43 42.10
CA GLY A 487 -14.70 -3.97 43.40
C GLY A 487 -13.73 -3.03 44.13
N GLY A 488 -12.50 -2.90 43.65
CA GLY A 488 -11.48 -2.02 44.21
C GLY A 488 -11.34 -0.64 43.56
N GLU A 489 -12.08 -0.40 42.48
CA GLU A 489 -11.98 0.83 41.72
C GLU A 489 -12.59 2.03 42.44
N ASP A 490 -11.93 3.20 42.35
CA ASP A 490 -12.43 4.45 42.90
C ASP A 490 -13.47 5.09 41.98
N LEU A 491 -14.71 4.58 42.04
CA LEU A 491 -15.82 5.12 41.26
C LEU A 491 -16.18 6.56 41.67
N LYS A 492 -15.84 6.98 42.90
CA LYS A 492 -16.12 8.34 43.35
C LYS A 492 -15.26 9.39 42.60
N ALA A 493 -14.03 9.05 42.29
CA ALA A 493 -13.14 9.92 41.53
C ALA A 493 -13.66 10.20 40.12
N VAL A 494 -14.45 9.30 39.53
CA VAL A 494 -15.00 9.45 38.17
C VAL A 494 -16.47 9.89 38.13
N GLU A 495 -17.11 10.07 39.31
CA GLU A 495 -18.51 10.53 39.40
C GLU A 495 -18.80 11.81 38.57
N PRO A 496 -17.93 12.85 38.56
CA PRO A 496 -18.17 14.03 37.72
C PRO A 496 -18.32 13.70 36.25
N TYR A 497 -17.46 12.81 35.72
CA TYR A 497 -17.54 12.41 34.31
C TYR A 497 -18.82 11.63 34.00
N LEU A 498 -19.25 10.73 34.90
CA LEU A 498 -20.49 9.97 34.73
C LEU A 498 -21.73 10.88 34.76
N THR A 499 -21.72 11.87 35.63
CA THR A 499 -22.80 12.85 35.74
C THR A 499 -22.87 13.70 34.48
N GLU A 500 -21.73 14.18 33.98
CA GLU A 500 -21.65 14.91 32.73
C GLU A 500 -22.09 14.07 31.51
N ALA A 501 -21.72 12.81 31.45
CA ALA A 501 -22.20 11.89 30.40
C ALA A 501 -23.74 11.80 30.43
N LEU A 502 -24.32 11.58 31.61
CA LEU A 502 -25.77 11.41 31.78
C LEU A 502 -26.58 12.71 31.60
N SER A 503 -25.96 13.88 31.77
CA SER A 503 -26.62 15.16 31.46
C SER A 503 -26.87 15.34 29.96
N ARG A 504 -26.12 14.63 29.11
CA ARG A 504 -26.19 14.70 27.64
C ARG A 504 -26.98 13.58 27.03
N ALA A 505 -26.79 12.37 27.53
CA ALA A 505 -27.48 11.18 27.02
C ALA A 505 -27.64 10.10 28.10
N GLU A 506 -28.75 9.36 28.05
CA GLU A 506 -28.95 8.19 28.90
C GLU A 506 -28.12 6.99 28.43
N ILE A 507 -26.82 6.97 28.73
CA ILE A 507 -25.91 5.88 28.39
C ILE A 507 -26.02 4.77 29.44
N PRO A 508 -26.40 3.54 29.07
CA PRO A 508 -26.57 2.43 30.01
C PRO A 508 -25.34 2.13 30.86
N GLU A 509 -24.15 2.20 30.27
CA GLU A 509 -22.88 1.98 30.95
C GLU A 509 -22.61 3.04 32.03
N ALA A 510 -22.94 4.29 31.77
CA ALA A 510 -22.79 5.37 32.75
C ALA A 510 -23.81 5.23 33.88
N LEU A 511 -25.07 4.88 33.56
CA LEU A 511 -26.10 4.57 34.53
C LEU A 511 -25.70 3.39 35.44
N LEU A 512 -25.13 2.33 34.85
CA LEU A 512 -24.62 1.16 35.59
C LEU A 512 -23.50 1.56 36.55
N LEU A 513 -22.47 2.28 36.09
CA LEU A 513 -21.36 2.72 36.92
C LEU A 513 -21.80 3.61 38.08
N LEU A 514 -22.66 4.57 37.82
CA LEU A 514 -23.19 5.47 38.85
C LEU A 514 -24.12 4.71 39.83
N GLY A 515 -24.90 3.76 39.32
CA GLY A 515 -25.74 2.89 40.13
C GLY A 515 -24.92 2.02 41.10
N VAL A 516 -23.81 1.44 40.61
CA VAL A 516 -22.86 0.68 41.44
C VAL A 516 -22.16 1.58 42.47
N LEU A 517 -21.82 2.82 42.10
CA LEU A 517 -21.28 3.78 43.06
C LEU A 517 -22.29 4.05 44.19
N ARG A 518 -23.56 4.33 43.89
CA ARG A 518 -24.60 4.55 44.88
C ARG A 518 -24.87 3.30 45.76
N GLU A 519 -24.79 2.12 45.18
CA GLU A 519 -24.85 0.86 45.94
C GLU A 519 -23.72 0.76 46.97
N ARG A 520 -22.48 1.02 46.57
CA ARG A 520 -21.29 1.02 47.44
C ARG A 520 -21.37 2.09 48.55
N GLU A 521 -21.98 3.22 48.26
CA GLU A 521 -22.25 4.27 49.26
C GLU A 521 -23.43 3.96 50.23
N GLY A 522 -24.13 2.87 50.00
CA GLY A 522 -25.34 2.54 50.77
C GLY A 522 -26.58 3.37 50.40
N ARG A 523 -26.52 4.11 49.34
CA ARG A 523 -27.63 4.96 48.81
C ARG A 523 -28.57 4.10 47.94
N PHE A 524 -29.11 3.04 48.54
CA PHE A 524 -29.80 1.98 47.80
C PHE A 524 -31.02 2.43 46.99
N ARG A 525 -31.76 3.50 47.43
CA ARG A 525 -32.90 4.00 46.65
C ARG A 525 -32.47 4.67 45.35
N GLU A 526 -31.40 5.42 45.41
CA GLU A 526 -30.83 6.04 44.19
C GLU A 526 -30.21 4.98 43.30
N ALA A 527 -29.46 4.02 43.88
CA ALA A 527 -28.93 2.89 43.14
C ALA A 527 -30.02 2.11 42.41
N LEU A 528 -31.15 1.85 43.08
CA LEU A 528 -32.29 1.13 42.51
C LEU A 528 -32.77 1.84 41.22
N HIS A 529 -33.01 3.16 41.28
CA HIS A 529 -33.51 3.94 40.15
C HIS A 529 -32.52 3.95 38.97
N LEU A 530 -31.24 4.14 39.24
CA LEU A 530 -30.20 4.18 38.19
C LEU A 530 -30.03 2.80 37.54
N LEU A 531 -30.00 1.72 38.35
CA LEU A 531 -29.82 0.38 37.83
C LEU A 531 -31.05 -0.14 37.07
N GLU A 532 -32.28 0.26 37.47
CA GLU A 532 -33.49 -0.04 36.67
C GLU A 532 -33.44 0.59 35.31
N ARG A 533 -32.98 1.85 35.20
CA ARG A 533 -32.78 2.52 33.92
C ARG A 533 -31.65 1.86 33.11
N ALA A 534 -30.54 1.49 33.76
CA ALA A 534 -29.45 0.78 33.12
C ALA A 534 -29.90 -0.58 32.55
N ALA A 535 -30.70 -1.34 33.32
CA ALA A 535 -31.23 -2.63 32.88
C ALA A 535 -32.26 -2.50 31.76
N PHE A 536 -33.07 -1.45 31.77
CA PHE A 536 -34.07 -1.21 30.75
C PHE A 536 -33.49 -0.71 29.41
N ARG A 537 -32.46 0.14 29.48
CA ARG A 537 -31.82 0.74 28.31
C ARG A 537 -30.66 -0.08 27.76
N GLY A 538 -30.03 -0.88 28.63
CA GLY A 538 -28.88 -1.70 28.27
C GLY A 538 -29.28 -2.94 27.49
N GLU A 539 -28.31 -3.49 26.77
CA GLU A 539 -28.43 -4.75 26.03
C GLU A 539 -27.37 -5.74 26.49
N GLY A 540 -27.60 -7.03 26.27
CA GLY A 540 -26.64 -8.09 26.53
C GLY A 540 -26.03 -8.04 27.92
N GLU A 541 -24.71 -8.07 28.03
CA GLU A 541 -23.98 -8.16 29.29
C GLU A 541 -24.12 -6.93 30.21
N VAL A 542 -24.32 -5.72 29.62
CA VAL A 542 -24.53 -4.48 30.41
C VAL A 542 -25.84 -4.57 31.17
N ALA A 543 -26.92 -4.95 30.48
CA ALA A 543 -28.21 -5.19 31.14
C ALA A 543 -28.11 -6.32 32.17
N GLY A 544 -27.39 -7.40 31.86
CA GLY A 544 -27.11 -8.50 32.76
C GLY A 544 -26.43 -8.05 34.07
N MET A 545 -25.41 -7.19 33.96
CA MET A 545 -24.72 -6.62 35.12
C MET A 545 -25.64 -5.71 35.92
N ALA A 546 -26.45 -4.88 35.26
CA ALA A 546 -27.42 -4.02 35.92
C ALA A 546 -28.46 -4.85 36.73
N TYR A 547 -29.00 -5.92 36.17
CA TYR A 547 -29.89 -6.85 36.90
C TYR A 547 -29.18 -7.53 38.07
N HIS A 548 -27.90 -7.87 37.94
CA HIS A 548 -27.12 -8.43 39.04
C HIS A 548 -27.06 -7.47 40.25
N HIS A 549 -26.69 -6.22 40.01
CA HIS A 549 -26.65 -5.19 41.06
C HIS A 549 -28.03 -4.81 41.55
N LEU A 550 -29.07 -4.82 40.69
CA LEU A 550 -30.46 -4.65 41.11
C LEU A 550 -30.88 -5.70 42.15
N ALA A 551 -30.53 -6.97 41.94
CA ALA A 551 -30.84 -8.02 42.89
C ALA A 551 -30.17 -7.76 44.25
N GLN A 552 -28.90 -7.31 44.24
CA GLN A 552 -28.19 -6.97 45.48
C GLN A 552 -28.82 -5.79 46.21
N VAL A 553 -29.16 -4.71 45.49
CA VAL A 553 -29.81 -3.51 46.02
C VAL A 553 -31.21 -3.84 46.58
N LYS A 554 -32.01 -4.65 45.84
CA LYS A 554 -33.32 -5.09 46.31
C LYS A 554 -33.22 -5.95 47.59
N ARG A 555 -32.19 -6.80 47.70
CA ARG A 555 -31.90 -7.55 48.91
C ARG A 555 -31.58 -6.61 50.08
N ALA A 556 -30.72 -5.64 49.91
CA ALA A 556 -30.39 -4.64 50.92
C ALA A 556 -31.62 -3.82 51.35
N LEU A 557 -32.54 -3.56 50.46
CA LEU A 557 -33.84 -2.89 50.72
C LEU A 557 -34.91 -3.82 51.28
N ARG A 558 -34.58 -5.10 51.56
CA ARG A 558 -35.49 -6.13 52.08
C ARG A 558 -36.74 -6.33 51.18
N ARG A 559 -36.57 -6.25 49.88
CA ARG A 559 -37.64 -6.57 48.93
C ARG A 559 -37.96 -8.06 48.94
N PRO A 560 -39.16 -8.46 48.45
CA PRO A 560 -39.54 -9.89 48.40
C PRO A 560 -38.49 -10.73 47.66
N LEU A 561 -38.16 -11.88 48.21
CA LEU A 561 -37.10 -12.78 47.66
C LEU A 561 -37.36 -13.13 46.18
N LYS A 562 -38.62 -13.30 45.81
CA LYS A 562 -39.04 -13.55 44.43
C LYS A 562 -38.58 -12.46 43.46
N GLU A 563 -38.62 -11.19 43.85
CA GLU A 563 -38.13 -10.07 43.02
C GLU A 563 -36.61 -10.15 42.88
N VAL A 564 -35.88 -10.42 43.98
CA VAL A 564 -34.42 -10.54 44.02
C VAL A 564 -33.95 -11.66 43.09
N LEU A 565 -34.54 -12.85 43.25
CA LEU A 565 -34.18 -14.02 42.44
C LEU A 565 -34.61 -13.87 40.98
N GLY A 566 -35.72 -13.18 40.74
CA GLY A 566 -36.16 -12.83 39.37
C GLY A 566 -35.14 -11.97 38.61
N ASP A 567 -34.52 -11.03 39.31
CA ASP A 567 -33.44 -10.21 38.70
C ASP A 567 -32.15 -11.02 38.48
N HIS A 568 -31.76 -11.88 39.42
CA HIS A 568 -30.64 -12.82 39.20
C HIS A 568 -30.89 -13.73 37.99
N LYS A 569 -32.11 -14.23 37.80
CA LYS A 569 -32.50 -15.03 36.65
C LYS A 569 -32.34 -14.23 35.35
N ARG A 570 -32.81 -12.97 35.31
CA ARG A 570 -32.63 -12.07 34.14
C ARG A 570 -31.14 -11.78 33.88
N ALA A 571 -30.39 -11.52 34.94
CA ALA A 571 -28.95 -11.30 34.85
C ALA A 571 -28.25 -12.52 34.22
N HIS A 572 -28.59 -13.74 34.67
CA HIS A 572 -28.00 -14.94 34.09
C HIS A 572 -28.43 -15.19 32.63
N ALA A 573 -29.65 -14.86 32.25
CA ALA A 573 -30.11 -14.99 30.87
C ALA A 573 -29.28 -14.13 29.89
N LEU A 574 -28.73 -13.00 30.36
CA LEU A 574 -27.97 -12.01 29.58
C LEU A 574 -26.45 -12.13 29.79
N ARG A 575 -26.01 -12.71 30.90
CA ARG A 575 -24.61 -12.89 31.25
C ARG A 575 -24.46 -14.26 31.94
N ALA A 576 -23.55 -15.10 31.44
CA ALA A 576 -23.29 -16.40 32.03
C ALA A 576 -22.74 -16.28 33.47
N TYR A 577 -23.41 -16.88 34.41
CA TYR A 577 -22.88 -17.07 35.78
C TYR A 577 -22.21 -18.44 35.90
N PRO A 578 -21.15 -18.56 36.75
CA PRO A 578 -20.57 -19.86 37.01
C PRO A 578 -21.56 -20.76 37.79
N ALA A 579 -21.53 -22.04 37.50
CA ALA A 579 -22.43 -23.03 38.09
C ALA A 579 -22.55 -22.95 39.63
N PRO A 580 -21.45 -22.76 40.41
CA PRO A 580 -21.53 -22.63 41.88
C PRO A 580 -22.37 -21.43 42.37
N TYR A 581 -22.38 -20.36 41.58
CA TYR A 581 -23.19 -19.18 41.93
C TYR A 581 -24.68 -19.44 41.67
N LEU A 582 -25.02 -20.03 40.55
CA LEU A 582 -26.39 -20.41 40.19
C LEU A 582 -26.93 -21.45 41.19
N PHE A 583 -26.09 -22.37 41.64
CA PHE A 583 -26.42 -23.36 42.63
C PHE A 583 -26.79 -22.72 43.98
N ARG A 584 -26.00 -21.78 44.51
CA ARG A 584 -26.33 -21.03 45.72
C ARG A 584 -27.65 -20.28 45.61
N LEU A 585 -27.93 -19.67 44.45
CA LEU A 585 -29.19 -18.99 44.18
C LEU A 585 -30.38 -19.98 44.19
N ALA A 586 -30.18 -21.18 43.66
CA ALA A 586 -31.21 -22.24 43.69
C ALA A 586 -31.50 -22.71 45.13
N GLN A 587 -30.48 -22.89 46.00
CA GLN A 587 -30.67 -23.17 47.42
C GLN A 587 -31.45 -22.08 48.14
N GLU A 588 -31.09 -20.82 47.90
CA GLU A 588 -31.76 -19.65 48.47
C GLU A 588 -33.23 -19.55 48.03
N ALA A 589 -33.50 -19.86 46.76
CA ALA A 589 -34.87 -19.91 46.25
C ALA A 589 -35.71 -20.99 46.92
N LEU A 590 -35.10 -22.14 47.16
CA LEU A 590 -35.77 -23.27 47.83
C LEU A 590 -36.09 -22.96 49.30
N GLU A 591 -35.11 -22.39 50.04
CA GLU A 591 -35.28 -21.92 51.42
C GLU A 591 -36.38 -20.85 51.53
N GLY A 592 -36.54 -20.03 50.49
CA GLY A 592 -37.59 -19.01 50.38
C GLY A 592 -38.94 -19.52 49.91
N GLY A 593 -39.09 -20.81 49.63
CA GLY A 593 -40.33 -21.41 49.16
C GLY A 593 -40.63 -21.18 47.66
N GLU A 594 -39.65 -20.73 46.89
CA GLU A 594 -39.78 -20.45 45.44
C GLU A 594 -39.32 -21.67 44.60
N GLU A 595 -40.01 -22.83 44.78
CA GLU A 595 -39.62 -24.14 44.20
C GLU A 595 -39.44 -24.10 42.66
N VAL A 596 -40.35 -23.45 41.94
CA VAL A 596 -40.29 -23.37 40.45
C VAL A 596 -39.02 -22.63 40.01
N LEU A 597 -38.69 -21.53 40.68
CA LEU A 597 -37.51 -20.76 40.40
C LEU A 597 -36.23 -21.52 40.81
N ALA A 598 -36.26 -22.26 41.92
CA ALA A 598 -35.15 -23.11 42.35
C ALA A 598 -34.83 -24.19 41.32
N ARG A 599 -35.84 -24.88 40.79
CA ARG A 599 -35.69 -25.89 39.71
C ARG A 599 -35.09 -25.29 38.45
N GLU A 600 -35.51 -24.08 38.05
CA GLU A 600 -35.01 -23.42 36.86
C GLU A 600 -33.53 -22.98 37.02
N LEU A 601 -33.16 -22.39 38.16
CA LEU A 601 -31.79 -22.02 38.47
C LEU A 601 -30.85 -23.24 38.56
N LEU A 602 -31.33 -24.35 39.08
CA LEU A 602 -30.58 -25.59 39.14
C LEU A 602 -30.36 -26.21 37.75
N SER A 603 -31.40 -26.20 36.90
CA SER A 603 -31.24 -26.64 35.49
C SER A 603 -30.16 -25.85 34.80
N ARG A 604 -30.17 -24.52 34.94
CA ARG A 604 -29.14 -23.64 34.37
C ARG A 604 -27.76 -23.86 34.99
N ALA A 605 -27.65 -24.16 36.27
CA ALA A 605 -26.40 -24.53 36.93
C ALA A 605 -25.83 -25.83 36.33
N ARG A 606 -26.69 -26.81 36.09
CA ARG A 606 -26.31 -28.07 35.45
C ARG A 606 -25.79 -27.83 34.01
N ASP A 607 -26.49 -27.01 33.24
CA ASP A 607 -26.11 -26.68 31.86
C ASP A 607 -24.80 -25.87 31.81
N ALA A 608 -24.48 -25.12 32.86
CA ALA A 608 -23.21 -24.38 33.02
C ALA A 608 -22.02 -25.23 33.51
N GLY A 609 -22.23 -26.53 33.77
CA GLY A 609 -21.21 -27.49 34.26
C GLY A 609 -21.09 -27.54 35.78
N LEU A 610 -21.59 -28.61 36.38
CA LEU A 610 -21.58 -28.81 37.86
C LEU A 610 -20.25 -29.36 38.42
N GLU A 611 -19.25 -29.57 37.60
CA GLU A 611 -17.94 -30.16 37.99
C GLU A 611 -17.21 -29.41 39.13
N ALA A 612 -17.64 -28.18 39.42
CA ALA A 612 -17.07 -27.34 40.47
C ALA A 612 -17.91 -27.31 41.76
N VAL A 613 -19.01 -28.07 41.89
CA VAL A 613 -19.88 -28.12 43.07
C VAL A 613 -19.61 -29.43 43.83
N ALA A 614 -19.43 -29.34 45.14
CA ALA A 614 -19.16 -30.52 45.94
C ALA A 614 -20.31 -31.53 45.83
N GLU A 615 -20.00 -32.82 45.70
CA GLU A 615 -20.94 -33.90 45.44
C GLU A 615 -22.00 -34.05 46.55
N GLU A 616 -21.64 -33.70 47.82
CA GLU A 616 -22.51 -33.70 48.98
C GLU A 616 -23.61 -32.63 48.92
N ASP A 617 -23.32 -31.44 48.36
CA ASP A 617 -24.27 -30.35 48.21
C ASP A 617 -25.26 -30.64 47.06
N LEU A 618 -24.84 -31.35 46.05
CA LEU A 618 -25.64 -31.78 44.88
C LEU A 618 -26.69 -32.81 45.30
N THR A 619 -26.34 -33.79 46.14
CA THR A 619 -27.22 -34.90 46.51
C THR A 619 -28.42 -34.42 47.31
N GLY A 620 -28.24 -33.46 48.24
CA GLY A 620 -29.30 -32.86 49.03
C GLY A 620 -30.34 -32.10 48.21
N LEU A 621 -29.89 -31.38 47.17
CA LEU A 621 -30.77 -30.58 46.30
C LEU A 621 -31.51 -31.44 45.25
N ILE A 622 -30.87 -32.48 44.72
CA ILE A 622 -31.52 -33.43 43.81
C ILE A 622 -32.67 -34.14 44.51
N HIS A 623 -32.48 -34.59 45.76
CA HIS A 623 -33.56 -35.21 46.53
C HIS A 623 -34.75 -34.29 46.83
N LEU A 624 -34.53 -32.98 46.93
CA LEU A 624 -35.59 -31.98 47.13
C LEU A 624 -36.33 -31.64 45.84
N LEU A 625 -35.72 -31.87 44.68
CA LEU A 625 -36.32 -31.60 43.36
C LEU A 625 -37.06 -32.83 42.79
N GLU A 626 -36.79 -34.02 43.29
CA GLU A 626 -37.47 -35.28 42.94
C GLU A 626 -38.76 -35.54 43.73
N ARG A 627 -38.99 -34.78 44.79
CA ARG A 627 -40.27 -34.74 45.52
C ARG A 627 -41.24 -33.75 44.88
#